data_66e5d6c6969456a863ad7557b6628cc4
#
_entry.id   66e5d6c6969456a863ad7557b6628cc4
#
_cell.length_a   1.000
_cell.length_b   1.000
_cell.length_c   1.000
_cell.angle_alpha   90.00
_cell.angle_beta   90.00
_cell.angle_gamma   90.00
#
_symmetry.space_group_name_H-M   'P 1'
#
loop_
_entity.id
_entity.type
_entity.pdbx_description
1 polymer ?
#
loop_
_entity_poly.entity_id
_entity_poly.type
_entity_poly.pdbx_seq_one_letter_code
_entity_poly.pdbx_strand_id
1 'polypeptide(L)'
;MRAWLLLKTLDVSFDELTVPLYQPQSRDTVRALGGQTGLVPVLLDGDTAIWDTMAIFEHLHENHPIVWPPKRSERARARSISGEIHSGFHALRSAMPVNTRARNRLASQNTDVMLDIERVKEIWNTRTTGSPWLFGAFGGADIMFAPIATRFQTYGIQLEGEPGDYMGRLLEHCLVVEWLRLGEAEMDVISSLEVGGGDVRIGSQC
;
A
#
# COMPACT_ATOMS: atom_id res chain seq x y z
N MET A 1 4.60 1.13 3.97
CA MET A 1 4.46 1.40 2.53
C MET A 1 3.75 2.72 2.25
N ARG A 2 2.43 2.89 2.53
CA ARG A 2 1.64 4.05 2.07
C ARG A 2 2.19 5.41 2.52
N ALA A 3 2.39 5.61 3.82
CA ALA A 3 2.94 6.88 4.34
C ALA A 3 4.35 7.15 3.80
N TRP A 4 5.18 6.12 3.72
CA TRP A 4 6.54 6.21 3.15
C TRP A 4 6.52 6.64 1.68
N LEU A 5 5.70 5.98 0.83
CA LEU A 5 5.53 6.36 -0.57
C LEU A 5 5.05 7.80 -0.72
N LEU A 6 4.13 8.25 0.15
CA LEU A 6 3.63 9.61 0.10
C LEU A 6 4.73 10.64 0.42
N LEU A 7 5.45 10.46 1.53
CA LEU A 7 6.54 11.37 1.91
C LEU A 7 7.61 11.46 0.83
N LYS A 8 8.00 10.32 0.24
CA LYS A 8 8.95 10.28 -0.89
C LYS A 8 8.40 10.96 -2.14
N THR A 9 7.11 10.78 -2.45
CA THR A 9 6.45 11.43 -3.60
C THR A 9 6.41 12.95 -3.44
N LEU A 10 6.29 13.44 -2.21
CA LEU A 10 6.26 14.85 -1.87
C LEU A 10 7.65 15.47 -1.71
N ASP A 11 8.71 14.66 -1.84
CA ASP A 11 10.10 15.06 -1.58
C ASP A 11 10.30 15.67 -0.17
N VAL A 12 9.53 15.15 0.80
CA VAL A 12 9.66 15.54 2.21
C VAL A 12 10.79 14.72 2.84
N SER A 13 11.75 15.42 3.46
CA SER A 13 12.79 14.75 4.25
C SER A 13 12.21 14.21 5.55
N PHE A 14 12.51 12.96 5.89
CA PHE A 14 12.05 12.32 7.11
C PHE A 14 13.04 11.25 7.60
N ASP A 15 13.01 11.00 8.90
CA ASP A 15 13.72 9.90 9.54
C ASP A 15 12.78 8.71 9.71
N GLU A 16 13.26 7.50 9.43
CA GLU A 16 12.51 6.27 9.66
C GLU A 16 12.84 5.65 11.01
N LEU A 17 11.80 5.44 11.81
CA LEU A 17 11.89 4.66 13.04
C LEU A 17 11.21 3.29 12.81
N THR A 18 12.03 2.26 12.66
CA THR A 18 11.54 0.90 12.46
C THR A 18 11.18 0.23 13.77
N VAL A 19 9.98 -0.31 13.87
CA VAL A 19 9.52 -1.09 15.01
C VAL A 19 9.17 -2.51 14.54
N PRO A 20 9.83 -3.56 15.07
CA PRO A 20 9.45 -4.94 14.78
C PRO A 20 7.99 -5.19 15.17
N LEU A 21 7.18 -5.62 14.20
CA LEU A 21 5.75 -5.86 14.42
C LEU A 21 5.50 -7.32 14.88
N TYR A 22 4.29 -7.55 15.42
CA TYR A 22 3.85 -8.86 15.89
C TYR A 22 4.72 -9.46 17.03
N GLN A 23 5.46 -8.61 17.73
CA GLN A 23 6.14 -8.96 18.97
C GLN A 23 5.31 -8.50 20.18
N PRO A 24 5.44 -9.14 21.36
CA PRO A 24 4.68 -8.75 22.55
C PRO A 24 4.78 -7.27 22.91
N GLN A 25 5.96 -6.67 22.71
CA GLN A 25 6.26 -5.27 23.05
C GLN A 25 5.98 -4.27 21.91
N SER A 26 5.61 -4.72 20.71
CA SER A 26 5.48 -3.85 19.52
C SER A 26 4.57 -2.65 19.77
N ARG A 27 3.40 -2.90 20.38
CA ARG A 27 2.42 -1.83 20.66
C ARG A 27 2.94 -0.82 21.66
N ASP A 28 3.63 -1.27 22.69
CA ASP A 28 4.15 -0.38 23.74
C ASP A 28 5.34 0.42 23.21
N THR A 29 6.16 -0.17 22.34
CA THR A 29 7.21 0.57 21.63
C THR A 29 6.63 1.68 20.77
N VAL A 30 5.58 1.40 19.98
CA VAL A 30 4.91 2.43 19.16
C VAL A 30 4.31 3.53 20.05
N ARG A 31 3.72 3.18 21.18
CA ARG A 31 3.18 4.18 22.15
C ARG A 31 4.27 5.04 22.75
N ALA A 32 5.39 4.45 23.15
CA ALA A 32 6.55 5.17 23.67
C ALA A 32 7.14 6.18 22.66
N LEU A 33 6.98 5.91 21.36
CA LEU A 33 7.36 6.78 20.27
C LEU A 33 6.27 7.82 19.89
N GLY A 34 5.18 7.92 20.67
CA GLY A 34 4.10 8.90 20.46
C GLY A 34 2.85 8.36 19.75
N GLY A 35 2.85 7.13 19.27
CA GLY A 35 1.71 6.53 18.57
C GLY A 35 0.63 6.01 19.53
N GLN A 36 -0.40 6.80 19.81
CA GLN A 36 -1.43 6.53 20.84
C GLN A 36 -2.11 5.16 20.72
N THR A 37 -2.32 4.67 19.50
CA THR A 37 -2.99 3.37 19.25
C THR A 37 -2.07 2.17 19.44
N GLY A 38 -0.75 2.37 19.44
CA GLY A 38 0.22 1.29 19.36
C GLY A 38 0.22 0.58 17.99
N LEU A 39 -0.30 1.23 16.95
CA LEU A 39 -0.34 0.75 15.56
C LEU A 39 0.47 1.68 14.65
N VAL A 40 0.98 1.13 13.56
CA VAL A 40 1.69 1.88 12.51
C VAL A 40 0.81 2.05 11.27
N PRO A 41 1.00 3.11 10.47
CA PRO A 41 2.02 4.16 10.58
C PRO A 41 1.67 5.23 11.62
N VAL A 42 2.70 5.91 12.12
CA VAL A 42 2.61 7.15 12.88
C VAL A 42 3.57 8.15 12.23
N LEU A 43 3.10 9.35 11.95
CA LEU A 43 3.93 10.49 11.54
C LEU A 43 4.11 11.40 12.75
N LEU A 44 5.36 11.74 13.05
CA LEU A 44 5.69 12.77 14.03
C LEU A 44 6.09 14.03 13.26
N ASP A 45 5.32 15.10 13.43
CA ASP A 45 5.58 16.40 12.82
C ASP A 45 5.71 17.45 13.93
N GLY A 46 6.95 17.78 14.29
CA GLY A 46 7.27 18.53 15.50
C GLY A 46 6.71 17.82 16.74
N ASP A 47 5.88 18.52 17.49
CA ASP A 47 5.23 18.00 18.70
C ASP A 47 3.90 17.26 18.43
N THR A 48 3.52 17.11 17.16
CA THR A 48 2.25 16.53 16.77
C THR A 48 2.45 15.09 16.28
N ALA A 49 1.78 14.14 16.92
CA ALA A 49 1.72 12.77 16.45
C ALA A 49 0.42 12.54 15.66
N ILE A 50 0.57 12.16 14.40
CA ILE A 50 -0.54 11.85 13.49
C ILE A 50 -0.54 10.34 13.23
N TRP A 51 -1.61 9.67 13.52
CA TRP A 51 -1.79 8.24 13.28
C TRP A 51 -2.99 8.01 12.38
N ASP A 52 -3.01 6.83 11.77
CA ASP A 52 -3.83 6.44 10.66
C ASP A 52 -3.34 6.99 9.31
N THR A 53 -3.34 6.10 8.31
CA THR A 53 -2.85 6.44 6.98
C THR A 53 -3.62 7.60 6.34
N MET A 54 -4.95 7.61 6.46
CA MET A 54 -5.76 8.68 5.85
C MET A 54 -5.54 10.01 6.54
N ALA A 55 -5.42 10.02 7.86
CA ALA A 55 -5.10 11.24 8.61
C ALA A 55 -3.73 11.81 8.21
N ILE A 56 -2.72 10.96 8.04
CA ILE A 56 -1.40 11.38 7.54
C ILE A 56 -1.51 11.99 6.13
N PHE A 57 -2.31 11.38 5.23
CA PHE A 57 -2.52 11.91 3.88
C PHE A 57 -3.19 13.28 3.89
N GLU A 58 -4.22 13.47 4.73
CA GLU A 58 -4.91 14.76 4.85
C GLU A 58 -4.02 15.82 5.49
N HIS A 59 -3.27 15.49 6.54
CA HIS A 59 -2.31 16.39 7.17
C HIS A 59 -1.27 16.89 6.17
N LEU A 60 -0.67 15.98 5.39
CA LEU A 60 0.30 16.34 4.37
C LEU A 60 -0.33 17.13 3.22
N HIS A 61 -1.61 16.86 2.89
CA HIS A 61 -2.32 17.61 1.86
C HIS A 61 -2.48 19.11 2.18
N GLU A 62 -2.53 19.50 3.44
CA GLU A 62 -2.66 20.90 3.83
C GLU A 62 -1.53 21.78 3.27
N ASN A 63 -0.31 21.22 3.20
CA ASN A 63 0.87 21.89 2.68
C ASN A 63 1.30 21.39 1.29
N HIS A 64 0.80 20.26 0.83
CA HIS A 64 1.17 19.61 -0.42
C HIS A 64 -0.08 19.26 -1.25
N PRO A 65 -0.66 20.21 -1.98
CA PRO A 65 -1.91 19.99 -2.73
C PRO A 65 -1.87 18.82 -3.74
N ILE A 66 -0.67 18.41 -4.15
CA ILE A 66 -0.45 17.30 -5.09
C ILE A 66 -0.89 15.92 -4.55
N VAL A 67 -1.09 15.78 -3.24
CA VAL A 67 -1.60 14.52 -2.63
C VAL A 67 -2.90 14.09 -3.31
N TRP A 68 -3.79 15.02 -3.59
CA TRP A 68 -5.07 14.75 -4.24
C TRP A 68 -5.24 15.56 -5.54
N PRO A 69 -6.09 15.08 -6.48
CA PRO A 69 -6.36 15.79 -7.72
C PRO A 69 -6.87 17.22 -7.48
N PRO A 70 -6.45 18.20 -8.30
CA PRO A 70 -6.88 19.60 -8.12
C PRO A 70 -8.36 19.79 -8.39
N LYS A 71 -8.96 19.04 -9.31
CA LYS A 71 -10.38 19.13 -9.66
C LYS A 71 -11.25 18.55 -8.54
N ARG A 72 -12.19 19.37 -8.05
CA ARG A 72 -13.02 19.02 -6.88
C ARG A 72 -13.71 17.65 -6.98
N SER A 73 -14.32 17.33 -8.13
CA SER A 73 -15.03 16.06 -8.33
C SER A 73 -14.07 14.86 -8.32
N GLU A 74 -12.89 15.00 -8.94
CA GLU A 74 -11.86 13.97 -8.96
C GLU A 74 -11.24 13.79 -7.58
N ARG A 75 -10.99 14.88 -6.86
CA ARG A 75 -10.49 14.84 -5.49
C ARG A 75 -11.47 14.15 -4.54
N ALA A 76 -12.78 14.42 -4.67
CA ALA A 76 -13.80 13.73 -3.89
C ALA A 76 -13.77 12.22 -4.17
N ARG A 77 -13.69 11.83 -5.45
CA ARG A 77 -13.63 10.44 -5.86
C ARG A 77 -12.34 9.77 -5.41
N ALA A 78 -11.18 10.43 -5.54
CA ALA A 78 -9.89 9.91 -5.08
C ALA A 78 -9.94 9.58 -3.58
N ARG A 79 -10.49 10.48 -2.76
CA ARG A 79 -10.70 10.24 -1.33
C ARG A 79 -11.68 9.11 -1.05
N SER A 80 -12.76 9.01 -1.84
CA SER A 80 -13.74 7.92 -1.67
C SER A 80 -13.13 6.56 -1.88
N ILE A 81 -12.43 6.32 -3.00
CA ILE A 81 -11.78 5.03 -3.27
C ILE A 81 -10.61 4.76 -2.30
N SER A 82 -9.93 5.81 -1.83
CA SER A 82 -8.88 5.69 -0.81
C SER A 82 -9.47 5.29 0.54
N GLY A 83 -10.60 5.85 0.94
CA GLY A 83 -11.34 5.44 2.13
C GLY A 83 -11.86 4.01 2.01
N GLU A 84 -12.37 3.62 0.83
CA GLU A 84 -12.85 2.27 0.55
C GLU A 84 -11.74 1.23 0.72
N ILE A 85 -10.54 1.44 0.13
CA ILE A 85 -9.42 0.51 0.30
C ILE A 85 -8.80 0.58 1.70
N HIS A 86 -8.94 1.68 2.38
CA HIS A 86 -8.46 1.82 3.76
C HIS A 86 -9.26 0.98 4.74
N SER A 87 -10.59 1.05 4.66
CA SER A 87 -11.53 0.42 5.60
C SER A 87 -12.12 -0.91 5.13
N GLY A 88 -11.96 -1.27 3.85
CA GLY A 88 -12.58 -2.44 3.25
C GLY A 88 -11.59 -3.50 2.78
N PHE A 89 -12.05 -4.35 1.87
CA PHE A 89 -11.27 -5.42 1.22
C PHE A 89 -10.68 -6.40 2.23
N HIS A 90 -11.44 -6.70 3.29
CA HIS A 90 -10.96 -7.54 4.39
C HIS A 90 -10.68 -8.97 3.95
N ALA A 91 -11.51 -9.54 3.07
CA ALA A 91 -11.33 -10.90 2.57
C ALA A 91 -10.03 -11.02 1.78
N LEU A 92 -9.81 -10.12 0.82
CA LEU A 92 -8.59 -10.05 0.02
C LEU A 92 -7.35 -9.83 0.91
N ARG A 93 -7.41 -8.85 1.82
CA ARG A 93 -6.26 -8.50 2.67
C ARG A 93 -5.87 -9.61 3.63
N SER A 94 -6.84 -10.40 4.11
CA SER A 94 -6.61 -11.54 4.98
C SER A 94 -6.08 -12.76 4.21
N ALA A 95 -6.64 -13.03 3.02
CA ALA A 95 -6.21 -14.15 2.17
C ALA A 95 -4.86 -13.90 1.49
N MET A 96 -4.50 -12.63 1.27
CA MET A 96 -3.30 -12.20 0.56
C MET A 96 -2.53 -11.15 1.38
N PRO A 97 -1.85 -11.49 2.49
CA PRO A 97 -0.97 -10.56 3.19
C PRO A 97 0.12 -9.99 2.27
N VAL A 98 0.62 -8.79 2.57
CA VAL A 98 1.78 -8.25 1.85
C VAL A 98 3.01 -9.08 2.16
N ASN A 99 3.66 -9.59 1.12
CA ASN A 99 4.93 -10.28 1.21
C ASN A 99 5.79 -9.89 0.00
N THR A 100 6.84 -9.13 0.23
CA THR A 100 7.69 -8.60 -0.84
C THR A 100 8.62 -9.64 -1.43
N ARG A 101 9.00 -10.66 -0.67
CA ARG A 101 9.95 -11.70 -1.07
C ARG A 101 9.30 -12.89 -1.76
N ALA A 102 8.04 -13.17 -1.47
CA ALA A 102 7.35 -14.33 -2.01
C ALA A 102 6.75 -14.06 -3.39
N ARG A 103 6.72 -15.11 -4.19
CA ARG A 103 6.05 -15.12 -5.51
C ARG A 103 5.28 -16.43 -5.65
N ASN A 104 4.25 -16.41 -6.50
CA ASN A 104 3.43 -17.58 -6.82
C ASN A 104 2.84 -18.30 -5.58
N ARG A 105 2.49 -17.50 -4.55
CA ARG A 105 1.78 -18.03 -3.39
C ARG A 105 0.34 -18.37 -3.75
N LEU A 106 -0.21 -19.40 -3.12
CA LEU A 106 -1.61 -19.75 -3.29
C LEU A 106 -2.48 -18.99 -2.28
N ALA A 107 -3.46 -18.22 -2.78
CA ALA A 107 -4.45 -17.59 -1.94
C ALA A 107 -5.78 -18.36 -1.98
N SER A 108 -6.53 -18.30 -0.89
CA SER A 108 -7.94 -18.70 -0.93
C SER A 108 -8.69 -17.81 -1.92
N GLN A 109 -9.41 -18.40 -2.85
CA GLN A 109 -10.24 -17.71 -3.85
C GLN A 109 -11.73 -17.97 -3.57
N ASN A 110 -12.14 -17.81 -2.32
CA ASN A 110 -13.56 -17.88 -1.98
C ASN A 110 -14.33 -16.69 -2.58
N THR A 111 -15.66 -16.74 -2.52
CA THR A 111 -16.53 -15.74 -3.13
C THR A 111 -16.21 -14.32 -2.66
N ASP A 112 -15.94 -14.11 -1.38
CA ASP A 112 -15.68 -12.77 -0.84
C ASP A 112 -14.35 -12.19 -1.35
N VAL A 113 -13.31 -13.03 -1.46
CA VAL A 113 -12.02 -12.64 -2.07
C VAL A 113 -12.20 -12.26 -3.52
N MET A 114 -12.99 -13.04 -4.27
CA MET A 114 -13.27 -12.75 -5.68
C MET A 114 -14.05 -11.46 -5.85
N LEU A 115 -15.02 -11.18 -4.99
CA LEU A 115 -15.75 -9.90 -4.99
C LEU A 115 -14.83 -8.71 -4.72
N ASP A 116 -13.92 -8.84 -3.76
CA ASP A 116 -12.92 -7.81 -3.48
C ASP A 116 -12.00 -7.58 -4.71
N ILE A 117 -11.55 -8.64 -5.37
CA ILE A 117 -10.71 -8.53 -6.59
C ILE A 117 -11.49 -7.82 -7.72
N GLU A 118 -12.73 -8.24 -7.98
CA GLU A 118 -13.56 -7.59 -9.01
C GLU A 118 -13.78 -6.11 -8.69
N ARG A 119 -13.99 -5.77 -7.42
CA ARG A 119 -14.11 -4.36 -7.02
C ARG A 119 -12.82 -3.55 -7.27
N VAL A 120 -11.65 -4.12 -7.02
CA VAL A 120 -10.37 -3.49 -7.38
C VAL A 120 -10.29 -3.26 -8.90
N LYS A 121 -10.67 -4.26 -9.71
CA LYS A 121 -10.69 -4.14 -11.18
C LYS A 121 -11.61 -3.01 -11.64
N GLU A 122 -12.83 -2.93 -11.08
CA GLU A 122 -13.75 -1.84 -11.37
C GLU A 122 -13.13 -0.47 -11.09
N ILE A 123 -12.50 -0.30 -9.93
CA ILE A 123 -11.85 0.96 -9.56
C ILE A 123 -10.73 1.30 -10.55
N TRP A 124 -9.89 0.33 -10.90
CA TRP A 124 -8.76 0.56 -11.81
C TRP A 124 -9.21 0.81 -13.26
N ASN A 125 -10.34 0.25 -13.69
CA ASN A 125 -10.97 0.55 -14.97
C ASN A 125 -11.52 1.98 -15.07
N THR A 126 -11.74 2.65 -13.95
CA THR A 126 -12.30 4.01 -13.93
C THR A 126 -11.25 5.11 -14.04
N ARG A 127 -10.03 4.78 -14.39
CA ARG A 127 -8.91 5.71 -14.61
C ARG A 127 -9.30 6.82 -15.60
N THR A 128 -8.80 8.03 -15.35
CA THR A 128 -8.99 9.15 -16.27
C THR A 128 -8.42 8.80 -17.65
N THR A 129 -9.24 8.92 -18.68
CA THR A 129 -8.85 8.59 -20.08
C THR A 129 -7.56 9.34 -20.47
N GLY A 130 -6.59 8.61 -21.00
CA GLY A 130 -5.31 9.14 -21.44
C GLY A 130 -4.28 9.41 -20.34
N SER A 131 -4.64 9.15 -19.07
CA SER A 131 -3.70 9.25 -17.94
C SER A 131 -3.06 7.90 -17.61
N PRO A 132 -1.78 7.84 -17.25
CA PRO A 132 -1.15 6.63 -16.73
C PRO A 132 -1.65 6.26 -15.33
N TRP A 133 -2.19 7.22 -14.56
CA TRP A 133 -2.58 7.10 -13.16
C TRP A 133 -4.08 7.33 -12.98
N LEU A 134 -4.63 6.99 -11.83
CA LEU A 134 -6.08 7.05 -11.58
C LEU A 134 -6.67 8.45 -11.85
N PHE A 135 -5.93 9.50 -11.53
CA PHE A 135 -6.39 10.89 -11.62
C PHE A 135 -5.36 11.84 -12.24
N GLY A 136 -4.63 11.42 -13.24
CA GLY A 136 -3.66 12.27 -13.95
C GLY A 136 -2.23 12.00 -13.54
N ALA A 137 -1.72 12.66 -12.50
CA ALA A 137 -0.40 12.41 -11.94
C ALA A 137 -0.45 11.31 -10.88
N PHE A 138 0.70 10.65 -10.65
CA PHE A 138 0.85 9.73 -9.52
C PHE A 138 0.59 10.48 -8.20
N GLY A 139 -0.30 9.95 -7.38
CA GLY A 139 -0.73 10.65 -6.18
C GLY A 139 -1.33 9.74 -5.11
N GLY A 140 -2.03 10.33 -4.15
CA GLY A 140 -2.52 9.64 -2.98
C GLY A 140 -3.36 8.40 -3.29
N ALA A 141 -4.23 8.47 -4.30
CA ALA A 141 -5.06 7.32 -4.67
C ALA A 141 -4.22 6.15 -5.19
N ASP A 142 -3.22 6.41 -6.04
CA ASP A 142 -2.32 5.38 -6.59
C ASP A 142 -1.49 4.73 -5.46
N ILE A 143 -0.98 5.56 -4.56
CA ILE A 143 -0.22 5.11 -3.38
C ILE A 143 -1.08 4.21 -2.48
N MET A 144 -2.36 4.53 -2.31
CA MET A 144 -3.27 3.69 -1.52
C MET A 144 -3.46 2.30 -2.12
N PHE A 145 -3.39 2.16 -3.46
CA PHE A 145 -3.53 0.88 -4.15
C PHE A 145 -2.20 0.14 -4.37
N ALA A 146 -1.04 0.75 -4.20
CA ALA A 146 0.26 0.08 -4.36
C ALA A 146 0.40 -1.23 -3.55
N PRO A 147 -0.06 -1.33 -2.28
CA PRO A 147 -0.04 -2.60 -1.56
C PRO A 147 -0.96 -3.68 -2.16
N ILE A 148 -1.99 -3.32 -2.93
CA ILE A 148 -2.85 -4.29 -3.61
C ILE A 148 -2.12 -4.88 -4.81
N ALA A 149 -1.46 -4.04 -5.62
CA ALA A 149 -0.63 -4.51 -6.73
C ALA A 149 0.48 -5.46 -6.24
N THR A 150 1.14 -5.13 -5.10
CA THR A 150 2.12 -6.01 -4.45
C THR A 150 1.53 -7.36 -4.07
N ARG A 151 0.31 -7.38 -3.47
CA ARG A 151 -0.39 -8.64 -3.15
C ARG A 151 -0.67 -9.45 -4.41
N PHE A 152 -1.21 -8.82 -5.44
CA PHE A 152 -1.51 -9.51 -6.70
C PHE A 152 -0.26 -10.13 -7.32
N GLN A 153 0.86 -9.43 -7.30
CA GLN A 153 2.15 -9.97 -7.74
C GLN A 153 2.58 -11.19 -6.91
N THR A 154 2.48 -11.11 -5.57
CA THR A 154 2.86 -12.20 -4.66
C THR A 154 2.03 -13.45 -4.90
N TYR A 155 0.72 -13.29 -5.10
CA TYR A 155 -0.23 -14.40 -5.22
C TYR A 155 -0.59 -14.76 -6.67
N GLY A 156 0.13 -14.22 -7.64
CA GLY A 156 -0.02 -14.57 -9.05
C GLY A 156 -1.38 -14.19 -9.64
N ILE A 157 -2.06 -13.17 -9.11
CA ILE A 157 -3.32 -12.67 -9.66
C ILE A 157 -3.03 -11.93 -10.95
N GLN A 158 -3.52 -12.48 -12.06
CA GLN A 158 -3.39 -11.89 -13.39
C GLN A 158 -4.64 -11.06 -13.70
N LEU A 159 -4.43 -9.85 -14.19
CA LEU A 159 -5.48 -8.97 -14.67
C LEU A 159 -5.23 -8.65 -16.13
N GLU A 160 -6.29 -8.62 -16.91
CA GLU A 160 -6.24 -8.28 -18.33
C GLU A 160 -6.66 -6.83 -18.59
N GLY A 161 -6.21 -6.26 -19.71
CA GLY A 161 -6.56 -4.92 -20.16
C GLY A 161 -6.09 -3.82 -19.20
N GLU A 162 -6.84 -2.74 -19.13
CA GLU A 162 -6.47 -1.54 -18.35
C GLU A 162 -6.13 -1.80 -16.86
N PRO A 163 -6.82 -2.67 -16.12
CA PRO A 163 -6.40 -2.99 -14.75
C PRO A 163 -5.05 -3.69 -14.67
N GLY A 164 -4.74 -4.57 -15.63
CA GLY A 164 -3.45 -5.24 -15.73
C GLY A 164 -2.33 -4.26 -16.04
N ASP A 165 -2.56 -3.39 -17.03
CA ASP A 165 -1.60 -2.35 -17.39
C ASP A 165 -1.35 -1.37 -16.24
N TYR A 166 -2.39 -1.00 -15.51
CA TYR A 166 -2.25 -0.13 -14.33
C TYR A 166 -1.49 -0.83 -13.19
N MET A 167 -1.76 -2.11 -12.95
CA MET A 167 -1.01 -2.91 -11.98
C MET A 167 0.48 -2.93 -12.34
N GLY A 168 0.80 -3.19 -13.61
CA GLY A 168 2.18 -3.17 -14.11
C GLY A 168 2.87 -1.83 -13.83
N ARG A 169 2.23 -0.72 -14.21
CA ARG A 169 2.76 0.62 -13.94
C ARG A 169 2.98 0.91 -12.46
N LEU A 170 2.08 0.46 -11.57
CA LEU A 170 2.26 0.61 -10.13
C LEU A 170 3.51 -0.14 -9.64
N LEU A 171 3.69 -1.38 -10.09
CA LEU A 171 4.82 -2.22 -9.69
C LEU A 171 6.16 -1.74 -10.27
N GLU A 172 6.13 -1.05 -11.41
CA GLU A 172 7.30 -0.46 -12.08
C GLU A 172 7.61 0.97 -11.62
N HIS A 173 6.73 1.60 -10.85
CA HIS A 173 6.96 2.94 -10.35
C HIS A 173 8.21 2.98 -9.45
N CYS A 174 9.14 3.90 -9.72
CA CYS A 174 10.48 3.92 -9.10
C CYS A 174 10.43 3.84 -7.56
N LEU A 175 9.54 4.58 -6.91
CA LEU A 175 9.39 4.55 -5.45
C LEU A 175 8.78 3.24 -4.94
N VAL A 176 7.90 2.61 -5.71
CA VAL A 176 7.35 1.28 -5.36
C VAL A 176 8.44 0.23 -5.48
N VAL A 177 9.24 0.27 -6.54
CA VAL A 177 10.41 -0.61 -6.73
C VAL A 177 11.42 -0.43 -5.59
N GLU A 178 11.72 0.83 -5.20
CA GLU A 178 12.61 1.13 -4.08
C GLU A 178 12.09 0.48 -2.78
N TRP A 179 10.80 0.69 -2.47
CA TRP A 179 10.19 0.13 -1.26
C TRP A 179 10.19 -1.41 -1.26
N LEU A 180 9.90 -2.04 -2.42
CA LEU A 180 9.92 -3.50 -2.56
C LEU A 180 11.32 -4.06 -2.32
N ARG A 181 12.35 -3.42 -2.87
CA ARG A 181 13.76 -3.82 -2.65
C ARG A 181 14.18 -3.71 -1.17
N LEU A 182 13.73 -2.66 -0.47
CA LEU A 182 13.97 -2.53 0.96
C LEU A 182 13.31 -3.69 1.72
N GLY A 183 12.06 -4.01 1.41
CA GLY A 183 11.37 -5.15 2.03
C GLY A 183 11.94 -6.52 1.64
N GLU A 184 12.52 -6.66 0.45
CA GLU A 184 13.24 -7.89 0.05
C GLU A 184 14.55 -8.07 0.84
N ALA A 185 15.19 -6.97 1.21
CA ALA A 185 16.42 -6.97 2.01
C ALA A 185 16.18 -7.21 3.52
N GLU A 186 14.96 -7.06 4.02
CA GLU A 186 14.65 -7.35 5.42
C GLU A 186 14.88 -8.81 5.76
N MET A 187 15.53 -9.06 6.90
CA MET A 187 15.79 -10.41 7.38
C MET A 187 14.64 -10.99 8.21
N ASP A 188 13.81 -10.12 8.78
CA ASP A 188 12.70 -10.52 9.65
C ASP A 188 11.60 -11.24 8.87
N VAL A 189 11.03 -12.26 9.49
CA VAL A 189 9.91 -13.05 8.97
C VAL A 189 8.78 -13.04 9.98
N ILE A 190 7.60 -12.63 9.52
CA ILE A 190 6.38 -12.68 10.32
C ILE A 190 5.63 -13.97 9.92
N SER A 191 5.84 -15.05 10.67
CA SER A 191 5.32 -16.37 10.34
C SER A 191 3.80 -16.41 10.13
N SER A 192 3.04 -15.60 10.85
CA SER A 192 1.58 -15.52 10.68
C SER A 192 1.13 -14.89 9.36
N LEU A 193 2.03 -14.22 8.64
CA LEU A 193 1.78 -13.61 7.33
C LEU A 193 2.36 -14.43 6.16
N GLU A 194 3.03 -15.56 6.43
CA GLU A 194 3.53 -16.49 5.43
C GLU A 194 2.41 -17.41 4.91
N VAL A 195 1.37 -16.81 4.30
CA VAL A 195 0.18 -17.52 3.79
C VAL A 195 0.45 -18.10 2.40
N GLY A 196 -0.15 -19.24 2.10
CA GLY A 196 -0.18 -19.84 0.76
C GLY A 196 1.09 -20.60 0.39
N GLY A 197 1.79 -21.18 1.36
CA GLY A 197 3.08 -21.84 1.22
C GLY A 197 3.25 -22.73 -0.01
N GLY A 198 4.26 -22.43 -0.76
CA GLY A 198 4.86 -23.15 -1.87
C GLY A 198 6.15 -22.44 -2.17
N ASP A 199 7.23 -22.83 -1.47
CA ASP A 199 8.52 -22.16 -1.59
C ASP A 199 9.10 -22.27 -3.00
N VAL A 200 8.99 -21.20 -3.77
CA VAL A 200 10.03 -20.91 -4.75
C VAL A 200 10.66 -19.59 -4.31
N ARG A 201 11.63 -19.66 -3.42
CA ARG A 201 12.62 -18.60 -3.29
C ARG A 201 13.36 -18.54 -4.62
N ILE A 202 13.05 -17.54 -5.42
CA ILE A 202 13.94 -17.22 -6.55
C ILE A 202 15.18 -16.61 -5.90
N GLY A 203 16.19 -17.47 -5.68
CA GLY A 203 17.50 -17.02 -5.28
C GLY A 203 17.99 -16.03 -6.32
N SER A 204 18.36 -14.83 -5.88
CA SER A 204 19.14 -13.89 -6.66
C SER A 204 20.43 -14.60 -7.09
N GLN A 205 20.48 -15.06 -8.34
CA GLN A 205 21.77 -15.31 -8.99
C GLN A 205 22.28 -13.96 -9.47
N CYS A 206 23.46 -13.64 -8.98
CA CYS A 206 24.30 -12.50 -9.40
C CYS A 206 24.52 -12.42 -10.89
#